data_1b99f6b1784d5081e1494544ca913e87
#
_entry.id   1b99f6b1784d5081e1494544ca913e87
#
_cell.length_a   1.000
_cell.length_b   1.000
_cell.length_c   1.000
_cell.angle_alpha   90.00
_cell.angle_beta   90.00
_cell.angle_gamma   90.00
#
_symmetry.space_group_name_H-M   'P 1'
#
loop_
_entity.id
_entity.type
_entity.pdbx_description
1 polymer ?
#
loop_
_entity_poly.entity_id
_entity_poly.type
_entity_poly.pdbx_seq_one_letter_code
_entity_poly.pdbx_strand_id
1 'polypeptide(L)'
;VERRRGLSGIRDELRQRNFEIASLDLNLGRKIPDDAALIIIASPQGPLQPFEEELLRNFLTTRAGRVFLLLDPGVSPGLVNLLFDWGIIVYDNIILDPDPRSITENNEMRLWRFSQDSSSHITDNLINNDMSLITGPARVVSDDLGRSLDDGLRVKKIIATTYLAWGESGYRIKTV
;
A
#
# COMPACT_ATOMS: atom_id res chain seq x y z
N VAL A 1 10.22 -22.16 -6.32
CA VAL A 1 8.86 -21.71 -6.69
C VAL A 1 8.34 -20.61 -5.74
N GLU A 2 8.80 -20.56 -4.49
CA GLU A 2 8.32 -19.56 -3.51
C GLU A 2 8.95 -18.16 -3.63
N ARG A 3 10.02 -17.99 -4.39
CA ARG A 3 10.70 -16.69 -4.54
C ARG A 3 9.86 -15.56 -5.17
N ARG A 4 8.74 -15.88 -5.83
CA ARG A 4 7.89 -14.89 -6.50
C ARG A 4 6.79 -14.29 -5.63
N ARG A 5 6.54 -14.82 -4.44
CA ARG A 5 5.46 -14.36 -3.54
C ARG A 5 5.93 -13.75 -2.23
N GLY A 6 7.23 -13.72 -1.97
CA GLY A 6 7.78 -13.19 -0.73
C GLY A 6 8.48 -11.85 -0.91
N LEU A 7 8.74 -11.15 0.19
CA LEU A 7 9.45 -9.86 0.22
C LEU A 7 10.96 -9.99 0.00
N SER A 8 11.48 -11.21 -0.26
CA SER A 8 12.93 -11.42 -0.45
C SER A 8 13.52 -10.60 -1.59
N GLY A 9 12.78 -10.46 -2.70
CA GLY A 9 13.23 -9.66 -3.83
C GLY A 9 13.37 -8.18 -3.49
N ILE A 10 12.38 -7.61 -2.80
CA ILE A 10 12.43 -6.21 -2.34
C ILE A 10 13.58 -6.02 -1.34
N ARG A 11 13.73 -6.95 -0.40
CA ARG A 11 14.83 -6.91 0.56
C ARG A 11 16.20 -6.92 -0.13
N ASP A 12 16.38 -7.80 -1.09
CA ASP A 12 17.67 -7.95 -1.78
C ASP A 12 17.97 -6.72 -2.63
N GLU A 13 16.97 -6.14 -3.29
CA GLU A 13 17.08 -4.89 -4.06
C GLU A 13 17.42 -3.69 -3.16
N LEU A 14 16.78 -3.58 -2.00
CA LEU A 14 17.07 -2.50 -1.05
C LEU A 14 18.50 -2.63 -0.48
N ARG A 15 18.95 -3.86 -0.19
CA ARG A 15 20.34 -4.09 0.26
C ARG A 15 21.37 -3.73 -0.79
N GLN A 16 21.12 -4.02 -2.06
CA GLN A 16 22.00 -3.59 -3.16
C GLN A 16 22.11 -2.07 -3.26
N ARG A 17 21.09 -1.35 -2.78
CA ARG A 17 21.06 0.11 -2.71
C ARG A 17 21.58 0.67 -1.38
N ASN A 18 22.28 -0.15 -0.60
CA ASN A 18 22.86 0.18 0.70
C ASN A 18 21.85 0.55 1.79
N PHE A 19 20.62 0.01 1.72
CA PHE A 19 19.70 0.08 2.86
C PHE A 19 19.98 -1.06 3.84
N GLU A 20 20.08 -0.74 5.11
CA GLU A 20 20.07 -1.73 6.17
C GLU A 20 18.62 -2.15 6.46
N ILE A 21 18.39 -3.47 6.56
CA ILE A 21 17.03 -4.00 6.73
C ILE A 21 17.02 -4.93 7.94
N ALA A 22 16.14 -4.59 8.87
CA ALA A 22 15.86 -5.37 10.06
C ALA A 22 14.37 -5.75 10.13
N SER A 23 14.09 -6.86 10.78
CA SER A 23 12.71 -7.20 11.15
C SER A 23 12.31 -6.39 12.38
N LEU A 24 11.13 -5.78 12.34
CA LEU A 24 10.58 -5.01 13.43
C LEU A 24 9.45 -5.81 14.10
N ASP A 25 9.59 -6.07 15.39
CA ASP A 25 8.54 -6.61 16.24
C ASP A 25 8.16 -5.57 17.30
N LEU A 26 7.00 -4.94 17.11
CA LEU A 26 6.51 -3.90 18.00
C LEU A 26 6.05 -4.44 19.35
N ASN A 27 5.70 -5.74 19.43
CA ASN A 27 5.29 -6.37 20.68
C ASN A 27 6.46 -6.56 21.66
N LEU A 28 7.64 -6.89 21.14
CA LEU A 28 8.82 -7.17 21.97
C LEU A 28 9.42 -5.89 22.56
N GLY A 29 9.57 -4.85 21.76
CA GLY A 29 10.28 -3.63 22.16
C GLY A 29 9.39 -2.44 22.45
N ARG A 30 8.15 -2.44 21.99
CA ARG A 30 7.22 -1.29 22.03
C ARG A 30 7.84 0.02 21.58
N LYS A 31 8.82 -0.05 20.68
CA LYS A 31 9.57 1.07 20.17
C LYS A 31 9.98 0.85 18.73
N ILE A 32 9.89 1.88 17.91
CA ILE A 32 10.50 1.93 16.59
C ILE A 32 11.94 2.42 16.75
N PRO A 33 12.96 1.74 16.18
CA PRO A 33 14.35 2.15 16.25
C PRO A 33 14.55 3.62 15.83
N ASP A 34 15.48 4.31 16.48
CA ASP A 34 15.66 5.74 16.24
C ASP A 34 16.27 6.07 14.87
N ASP A 35 16.95 5.12 14.28
CA ASP A 35 17.57 5.15 12.95
C ASP A 35 16.63 4.65 11.82
N ALA A 36 15.43 4.19 12.16
CA ALA A 36 14.47 3.76 11.15
C ALA A 36 14.02 4.95 10.28
N ALA A 37 14.26 4.87 8.97
CA ALA A 37 13.83 5.86 8.00
C ALA A 37 12.53 5.48 7.28
N LEU A 38 12.25 4.18 7.16
CA LEU A 38 11.09 3.62 6.47
C LEU A 38 10.62 2.36 7.19
N ILE A 39 9.32 2.24 7.39
CA ILE A 39 8.67 1.00 7.84
C ILE A 39 7.87 0.43 6.66
N ILE A 40 8.07 -0.85 6.37
CA ILE A 40 7.30 -1.58 5.35
C ILE A 40 6.39 -2.56 6.08
N ILE A 41 5.07 -2.42 5.88
CA ILE A 41 4.05 -3.34 6.38
C ILE A 41 3.42 -4.01 5.17
N ALA A 42 3.65 -5.30 5.02
CA ALA A 42 3.18 -6.03 3.87
C ALA A 42 2.27 -7.16 4.28
N SER A 43 1.04 -7.12 3.79
CA SER A 43 0.03 -8.16 3.98
C SER A 43 -0.12 -8.60 5.44
N PRO A 44 -0.40 -7.68 6.39
CA PRO A 44 -0.58 -8.05 7.79
C PRO A 44 -1.73 -9.05 7.91
N GLN A 45 -1.51 -10.16 8.60
CA GLN A 45 -2.49 -11.26 8.70
C GLN A 45 -3.55 -11.03 9.78
N GLY A 46 -3.45 -9.95 10.51
CA GLY A 46 -4.40 -9.55 11.54
C GLY A 46 -4.33 -8.05 11.82
N PRO A 47 -5.25 -7.52 12.64
CA PRO A 47 -5.24 -6.12 12.98
C PRO A 47 -4.05 -5.77 13.88
N LEU A 48 -3.43 -4.62 13.59
CA LEU A 48 -2.48 -4.03 14.51
C LEU A 48 -3.21 -3.62 15.80
N GLN A 49 -2.51 -3.76 16.90
CA GLN A 49 -3.03 -3.35 18.20
C GLN A 49 -3.04 -1.82 18.32
N PRO A 50 -3.90 -1.22 19.16
CA PRO A 50 -3.97 0.23 19.31
C PRO A 50 -2.62 0.89 19.65
N PHE A 51 -1.79 0.24 20.47
CA PHE A 51 -0.47 0.75 20.78
C PHE A 51 0.51 0.72 19.60
N GLU A 52 0.38 -0.27 18.70
CA GLU A 52 1.19 -0.37 17.47
C GLU A 52 0.81 0.75 16.49
N GLU A 53 -0.50 1.02 16.38
CA GLU A 53 -1.00 2.15 15.60
C GLU A 53 -0.46 3.48 16.14
N GLU A 54 -0.45 3.66 17.46
CA GLU A 54 0.07 4.87 18.09
C GLU A 54 1.58 5.04 17.87
N LEU A 55 2.36 3.95 17.91
CA LEU A 55 3.79 4.00 17.58
C LEU A 55 4.02 4.43 16.11
N LEU A 56 3.21 3.95 15.19
CA LEU A 56 3.27 4.36 13.78
C LEU A 56 2.86 5.83 13.61
N ARG A 57 1.82 6.27 14.31
CA ARG A 57 1.37 7.66 14.34
C ARG A 57 2.50 8.59 14.79
N ASN A 58 3.12 8.27 15.91
CA ASN A 58 4.25 9.03 16.46
C ASN A 58 5.45 9.04 15.50
N PHE A 59 5.75 7.91 14.86
CA PHE A 59 6.82 7.81 13.88
C PHE A 59 6.58 8.74 12.69
N LEU A 60 5.35 8.77 12.15
CA LEU A 60 4.97 9.63 11.03
C LEU A 60 4.99 11.11 11.39
N THR A 61 4.44 11.49 12.55
CA THR A 61 4.22 12.89 12.93
C THR A 61 5.45 13.56 13.53
N THR A 62 6.14 12.88 14.48
CA THR A 62 7.22 13.49 15.24
C THR A 62 8.59 13.31 14.60
N ARG A 63 8.78 12.25 13.80
CA ARG A 63 10.07 11.88 13.22
C ARG A 63 10.13 12.08 11.71
N ALA A 64 9.05 12.59 11.10
CA ALA A 64 8.89 12.65 9.65
C ALA A 64 9.19 11.29 8.98
N GLY A 65 8.87 10.19 9.67
CA GLY A 65 9.06 8.83 9.20
C GLY A 65 8.25 8.53 7.95
N ARG A 66 8.55 7.46 7.30
CA ARG A 66 7.82 6.98 6.12
C ARG A 66 7.28 5.59 6.35
N VAL A 67 6.03 5.37 5.96
CA VAL A 67 5.40 4.05 6.04
C VAL A 67 4.94 3.63 4.65
N PHE A 68 5.32 2.44 4.23
CA PHE A 68 4.86 1.80 3.00
C PHE A 68 3.95 0.63 3.34
N LEU A 69 2.67 0.77 2.99
CA LEU A 69 1.64 -0.23 3.28
C LEU A 69 1.26 -0.99 2.02
N LEU A 70 1.33 -2.32 2.09
CA LEU A 70 0.81 -3.23 1.09
C LEU A 70 -0.31 -4.04 1.75
N LEU A 71 -1.55 -3.77 1.36
CA LEU A 71 -2.74 -4.28 2.02
C LEU A 71 -3.53 -5.21 1.09
N ASP A 72 -3.62 -6.47 1.45
CA ASP A 72 -4.44 -7.44 0.73
C ASP A 72 -5.94 -7.23 0.98
N PRO A 73 -6.81 -7.58 0.02
CA PRO A 73 -8.24 -7.71 0.26
C PRO A 73 -8.51 -8.76 1.33
N GLY A 74 -9.59 -8.60 2.08
CA GLY A 74 -10.06 -9.63 2.99
C GLY A 74 -9.47 -9.61 4.39
N VAL A 75 -8.47 -8.78 4.65
CA VAL A 75 -7.88 -8.63 5.98
C VAL A 75 -8.08 -7.21 6.49
N SER A 76 -8.55 -7.07 7.72
CA SER A 76 -8.59 -5.76 8.39
C SER A 76 -7.23 -5.49 9.04
N PRO A 77 -6.50 -4.47 8.59
CA PRO A 77 -5.16 -4.18 9.12
C PRO A 77 -5.19 -3.48 10.50
N GLY A 78 -6.36 -3.06 11.01
CA GLY A 78 -6.45 -2.30 12.26
C GLY A 78 -5.88 -0.87 12.17
N LEU A 79 -5.69 -0.33 10.97
CA LEU A 79 -5.08 0.99 10.73
C LEU A 79 -6.11 2.04 10.25
N VAL A 80 -7.40 1.78 10.46
CA VAL A 80 -8.46 2.62 9.89
C VAL A 80 -8.37 4.06 10.39
N ASN A 81 -8.16 4.25 11.69
CA ASN A 81 -8.07 5.59 12.28
C ASN A 81 -6.81 6.34 11.79
N LEU A 82 -5.66 5.64 11.77
CA LEU A 82 -4.42 6.23 11.27
C LEU A 82 -4.58 6.68 9.82
N LEU A 83 -5.08 5.81 8.96
CA LEU A 83 -5.26 6.13 7.54
C LEU A 83 -6.27 7.25 7.33
N PHE A 84 -7.36 7.24 8.12
CA PHE A 84 -8.37 8.30 8.09
C PHE A 84 -7.78 9.66 8.49
N ASP A 85 -6.93 9.73 9.53
CA ASP A 85 -6.26 10.97 9.93
C ASP A 85 -5.36 11.53 8.82
N TRP A 86 -4.84 10.67 7.96
CA TRP A 86 -4.04 11.02 6.78
C TRP A 86 -4.87 11.19 5.50
N GLY A 87 -6.21 11.23 5.62
CA GLY A 87 -7.11 11.45 4.50
C GLY A 87 -7.23 10.27 3.53
N ILE A 88 -6.93 9.05 4.00
CA ILE A 88 -6.96 7.83 3.19
C ILE A 88 -8.07 6.91 3.68
N ILE A 89 -8.93 6.48 2.76
CA ILE A 89 -9.96 5.48 3.00
C ILE A 89 -9.58 4.18 2.31
N VAL A 90 -9.58 3.10 3.07
CA VAL A 90 -9.31 1.74 2.56
C VAL A 90 -10.56 0.90 2.70
N TYR A 91 -11.07 0.39 1.59
CA TYR A 91 -12.29 -0.42 1.55
C TYR A 91 -11.98 -1.91 1.64
N ASP A 92 -12.89 -2.69 2.23
CA ASP A 92 -12.81 -4.15 2.22
C ASP A 92 -13.55 -4.71 1.00
N ASN A 93 -12.92 -4.61 -0.14
CA ASN A 93 -13.41 -5.07 -1.42
C ASN A 93 -12.25 -5.55 -2.29
N ILE A 94 -12.57 -6.18 -3.41
CA ILE A 94 -11.61 -6.55 -4.45
C ILE A 94 -11.86 -5.69 -5.68
N ILE A 95 -10.80 -5.21 -6.30
CA ILE A 95 -10.91 -4.48 -7.56
C ILE A 95 -11.13 -5.47 -8.70
N LEU A 96 -12.17 -5.20 -9.49
CA LEU A 96 -12.43 -5.86 -10.77
C LEU A 96 -12.32 -4.81 -11.88
N ASP A 97 -11.52 -5.10 -12.90
CA ASP A 97 -11.33 -4.22 -14.05
C ASP A 97 -11.55 -5.04 -15.33
N PRO A 98 -12.60 -4.76 -16.12
CA PRO A 98 -12.95 -5.51 -17.31
C PRO A 98 -12.06 -5.17 -18.52
N ASP A 99 -11.16 -4.18 -18.42
CA ASP A 99 -10.23 -3.87 -19.52
C ASP A 99 -9.25 -5.05 -19.72
N PRO A 100 -9.19 -5.66 -20.91
CA PRO A 100 -8.29 -6.79 -21.16
C PRO A 100 -6.81 -6.49 -20.89
N ARG A 101 -6.41 -5.21 -20.90
CA ARG A 101 -5.03 -4.79 -20.58
C ARG A 101 -4.75 -4.82 -19.08
N SER A 102 -5.80 -4.82 -18.27
CA SER A 102 -5.70 -4.82 -16.80
C SER A 102 -5.54 -6.21 -16.19
N ILE A 103 -5.56 -7.26 -17.01
CA ILE A 103 -5.40 -8.65 -16.55
C ILE A 103 -4.25 -9.29 -17.32
N THR A 104 -3.39 -10.03 -16.61
CA THR A 104 -2.34 -10.85 -17.23
C THR A 104 -2.87 -12.24 -17.58
N GLU A 105 -2.11 -13.00 -18.37
CA GLU A 105 -2.41 -14.42 -18.70
C GLU A 105 -2.53 -15.30 -17.44
N ASN A 106 -1.89 -14.91 -16.34
CA ASN A 106 -1.94 -15.60 -15.06
C ASN A 106 -3.07 -15.09 -14.12
N ASN A 107 -4.01 -14.31 -14.65
CA ASN A 107 -5.08 -13.66 -13.87
C ASN A 107 -4.57 -12.73 -12.76
N GLU A 108 -3.40 -12.15 -12.93
CA GLU A 108 -2.88 -11.11 -12.04
C GLU A 108 -3.34 -9.73 -12.54
N MET A 109 -3.53 -8.79 -11.63
CA MET A 109 -3.89 -7.42 -12.00
C MET A 109 -2.68 -6.68 -12.57
N ARG A 110 -2.88 -6.03 -13.70
CA ARG A 110 -1.92 -5.13 -14.33
C ARG A 110 -2.38 -3.70 -14.17
N LEU A 111 -1.59 -2.89 -13.49
CA LEU A 111 -1.79 -1.46 -13.35
C LEU A 111 -0.81 -0.73 -14.28
N TRP A 112 -1.35 0.02 -15.22
CA TRP A 112 -0.60 0.71 -16.28
C TRP A 112 -0.94 2.20 -16.38
N ARG A 113 -1.89 2.67 -15.57
CA ARG A 113 -2.25 4.09 -15.50
C ARG A 113 -1.55 4.74 -14.33
N PHE A 114 -0.49 5.47 -14.63
CA PHE A 114 0.29 6.21 -13.65
C PHE A 114 -0.01 7.71 -13.76
N SER A 115 0.03 8.40 -12.62
CA SER A 115 -0.08 9.85 -12.60
C SER A 115 1.15 10.48 -13.27
N GLN A 116 0.91 11.42 -14.15
CA GLN A 116 1.95 12.24 -14.80
C GLN A 116 2.23 13.54 -14.01
N ASP A 117 1.78 13.62 -12.77
CA ASP A 117 2.04 14.78 -11.93
C ASP A 117 3.55 14.91 -11.67
N SER A 118 4.15 15.93 -12.26
CA SER A 118 5.58 16.24 -12.19
C SER A 118 6.14 16.45 -10.77
N SER A 119 5.27 16.53 -9.78
CA SER A 119 5.67 16.66 -8.38
C SER A 119 5.95 15.32 -7.68
N SER A 120 5.78 14.19 -8.37
CA SER A 120 6.09 12.85 -7.85
C SER A 120 6.94 12.06 -8.85
N HIS A 121 8.19 11.75 -8.47
CA HIS A 121 9.11 10.96 -9.30
C HIS A 121 9.00 9.44 -9.07
N ILE A 122 8.03 9.00 -8.24
CA ILE A 122 7.92 7.57 -7.86
C ILE A 122 7.62 6.70 -9.08
N THR A 123 6.82 7.20 -10.01
CA THR A 123 6.38 6.45 -11.18
C THR A 123 7.12 6.80 -12.49
N ASP A 124 8.05 7.76 -12.45
CA ASP A 124 8.74 8.24 -13.65
C ASP A 124 9.43 7.12 -14.45
N ASN A 125 10.10 6.20 -13.76
CA ASN A 125 10.77 5.08 -14.42
C ASN A 125 9.79 4.12 -15.09
N LEU A 126 8.60 3.93 -14.51
CA LEU A 126 7.55 3.08 -15.09
C LEU A 126 6.98 3.75 -16.34
N ILE A 127 6.69 5.05 -16.26
CA ILE A 127 6.15 5.83 -17.38
C ILE A 127 7.17 5.91 -18.53
N ASN A 128 8.41 6.29 -18.22
CA ASN A 128 9.45 6.52 -19.24
C ASN A 128 9.87 5.24 -19.98
N ASN A 129 9.67 4.08 -19.37
CA ASN A 129 10.01 2.78 -19.97
C ASN A 129 8.77 1.98 -20.40
N ASP A 130 7.58 2.59 -20.43
CA ASP A 130 6.30 1.94 -20.78
C ASP A 130 6.07 0.64 -19.98
N MET A 131 6.39 0.70 -18.69
CA MET A 131 6.26 -0.46 -17.80
C MET A 131 4.91 -0.44 -17.11
N SER A 132 4.45 -1.61 -16.68
CA SER A 132 3.27 -1.77 -15.85
C SER A 132 3.64 -2.43 -14.52
N LEU A 133 2.83 -2.16 -13.49
CA LEU A 133 2.93 -2.84 -12.21
C LEU A 133 1.99 -4.05 -12.22
N ILE A 134 2.52 -5.23 -11.90
CA ILE A 134 1.72 -6.44 -11.76
C ILE A 134 1.56 -6.71 -10.26
N THR A 135 0.30 -6.88 -9.85
CA THR A 135 -0.06 -7.17 -8.46
C THR A 135 -0.94 -8.42 -8.41
N GLY A 136 -1.06 -9.01 -7.23
CA GLY A 136 -2.15 -9.93 -6.93
C GLY A 136 -3.49 -9.18 -6.87
N PRO A 137 -4.54 -9.83 -6.31
CA PRO A 137 -5.79 -9.16 -6.03
C PRO A 137 -5.54 -7.89 -5.21
N ALA A 138 -6.16 -6.78 -5.61
CA ALA A 138 -5.99 -5.49 -4.96
C ALA A 138 -7.31 -4.99 -4.38
N ARG A 139 -7.23 -4.14 -3.38
CA ARG A 139 -8.38 -3.48 -2.76
C ARG A 139 -8.43 -2.00 -3.14
N VAL A 140 -9.62 -1.41 -3.04
CA VAL A 140 -9.80 0.02 -3.32
C VAL A 140 -9.20 0.85 -2.18
N VAL A 141 -8.38 1.80 -2.58
CA VAL A 141 -7.86 2.86 -1.73
C VAL A 141 -8.27 4.19 -2.36
N SER A 142 -8.85 5.08 -1.60
CA SER A 142 -9.25 6.39 -2.06
C SER A 142 -8.89 7.49 -1.06
N ASP A 143 -8.92 8.72 -1.54
CA ASP A 143 -8.86 9.92 -0.72
C ASP A 143 -10.24 10.22 -0.12
N ASP A 144 -10.26 10.82 1.06
CA ASP A 144 -11.45 11.38 1.67
C ASP A 144 -11.69 12.80 1.12
N LEU A 145 -12.51 12.89 0.07
CA LEU A 145 -12.86 14.17 -0.58
C LEU A 145 -13.72 15.09 0.31
N GLY A 146 -14.33 14.54 1.35
CA GLY A 146 -15.23 15.29 2.25
C GLY A 146 -14.50 15.99 3.39
N ARG A 147 -13.23 15.74 3.58
CA ARG A 147 -12.45 16.24 4.71
C ARG A 147 -11.45 17.31 4.26
N SER A 148 -11.42 18.42 5.00
CA SER A 148 -10.28 19.34 4.95
C SER A 148 -9.13 18.69 5.72
N LEU A 149 -8.03 18.41 5.03
CA LEU A 149 -6.80 17.94 5.66
C LEU A 149 -6.08 19.13 6.32
N ASP A 150 -5.29 18.83 7.36
CA ASP A 150 -4.44 19.84 7.98
C ASP A 150 -3.50 20.49 6.97
N ASP A 151 -3.12 21.74 7.21
CA ASP A 151 -2.25 22.51 6.33
C ASP A 151 -0.95 21.76 6.06
N GLY A 152 -0.73 21.48 4.77
CA GLY A 152 0.47 20.78 4.28
C GLY A 152 0.29 19.29 3.99
N LEU A 153 -0.78 18.65 4.48
CA LEU A 153 -1.07 17.25 4.15
C LEU A 153 -1.75 17.16 2.77
N ARG A 154 -1.24 16.29 1.90
CA ARG A 154 -1.79 16.08 0.56
C ARG A 154 -1.84 14.61 0.22
N VAL A 155 -3.00 14.13 -0.22
CA VAL A 155 -3.16 12.80 -0.79
C VAL A 155 -2.97 12.86 -2.29
N LYS A 156 -2.12 12.01 -2.83
CA LYS A 156 -1.88 11.88 -4.27
C LYS A 156 -2.15 10.46 -4.73
N LYS A 157 -2.92 10.34 -5.79
CA LYS A 157 -3.10 9.07 -6.52
C LYS A 157 -2.00 8.95 -7.55
N ILE A 158 -1.03 8.07 -7.31
CA ILE A 158 0.09 7.85 -8.22
C ILE A 158 -0.16 6.72 -9.21
N ILE A 159 -1.04 5.79 -8.87
CA ILE A 159 -1.45 4.64 -9.70
C ILE A 159 -2.96 4.54 -9.65
N ALA A 160 -3.59 4.28 -10.78
CA ALA A 160 -5.02 4.11 -10.89
C ALA A 160 -5.38 2.91 -11.77
N THR A 161 -6.54 2.32 -11.50
CA THR A 161 -7.23 1.38 -12.39
C THR A 161 -7.84 2.11 -13.58
N THR A 162 -8.48 1.39 -14.51
CA THR A 162 -9.27 2.06 -15.55
C THR A 162 -10.55 2.66 -14.96
N TYR A 163 -11.21 3.53 -15.71
CA TYR A 163 -12.49 4.10 -15.30
C TYR A 163 -13.66 3.11 -15.35
N LEU A 164 -13.42 1.91 -15.93
CA LEU A 164 -14.38 0.81 -15.95
C LEU A 164 -14.29 -0.08 -14.70
N ALA A 165 -13.23 0.08 -13.91
CA ALA A 165 -13.01 -0.74 -12.73
C ALA A 165 -13.97 -0.36 -11.60
N TRP A 166 -14.33 -1.36 -10.80
CA TRP A 166 -15.12 -1.17 -9.58
C TRP A 166 -14.59 -2.02 -8.43
N GLY A 167 -15.00 -1.68 -7.21
CA GLY A 167 -14.72 -2.46 -6.02
C GLY A 167 -15.87 -3.41 -5.71
N GLU A 168 -15.63 -4.72 -5.76
CA GLU A 168 -16.61 -5.75 -5.47
C GLU A 168 -16.51 -6.17 -4.00
N SER A 169 -17.57 -5.94 -3.22
CA SER A 169 -17.63 -6.27 -1.78
C SER A 169 -18.17 -7.69 -1.52
N GLY A 170 -18.92 -8.24 -2.47
CA GLY A 170 -19.52 -9.58 -2.37
C GLY A 170 -18.54 -10.75 -2.63
N TYR A 171 -17.27 -10.49 -2.87
CA TYR A 171 -16.28 -11.49 -3.29
C TYR A 171 -16.04 -12.64 -2.29
N ARG A 172 -16.46 -12.47 -1.02
CA ARG A 172 -16.37 -13.52 0.01
C ARG A 172 -17.58 -14.45 0.06
N ILE A 173 -18.66 -14.11 -0.64
CA ILE A 173 -19.88 -14.91 -0.63
C ILE A 173 -19.61 -16.14 -1.50
N LYS A 174 -19.37 -17.30 -0.86
CA LYS A 174 -19.42 -18.57 -1.56
C LYS A 174 -20.87 -18.80 -1.99
N THR A 175 -21.12 -18.71 -3.29
CA THR A 175 -22.40 -19.23 -3.84
C THR A 175 -22.38 -20.75 -3.59
N VAL A 176 -23.29 -21.20 -2.71
CA VAL A 176 -23.51 -22.61 -2.42
C VAL A 176 -24.29 -23.24 -3.57
#